data_5e52302f654c1236e1abdaa6663a172a
#
_entry.id   5e52302f654c1236e1abdaa6663a172a
#
_cell.length_a   1.000
_cell.length_b   1.000
_cell.length_c   1.000
_cell.angle_alpha   90.00
_cell.angle_beta   90.00
_cell.angle_gamma   90.00
#
_symmetry.space_group_name_H-M   'P 1'
#
loop_
_entity.id
_entity.type
_entity.pdbx_description
1 polymer ?
#
loop_
_entity_poly.entity_id
_entity_poly.type
_entity_poly.pdbx_seq_one_letter_code
_entity_poly.pdbx_strand_id
1 'polypeptide(L)'
;AGMRLGFAVANPELINSVFTVKNSFNHFPVDFLAQTAGKAACKNYSYYEENAKKIVNERILLTEFLRSKNWFVIESKTNFIFAKKDGMSGTSIYEAVKKEGILIRHFNTPGIEDFVRITIGTKEQMDKLKKVLVEI
;
A
#
# COMPACT_ATOMS: atom_id res chain seq x y z
N ALA A 1 4.18 -1.61 9.68
CA ALA A 1 4.14 -0.26 9.09
C ALA A 1 3.71 0.81 10.12
N GLY A 2 2.69 0.56 10.94
CA GLY A 2 2.18 1.52 11.93
C GLY A 2 3.23 1.93 12.98
N MET A 3 4.10 1.02 13.39
CA MET A 3 5.18 1.29 14.36
C MET A 3 6.40 1.98 13.74
N ARG A 4 6.38 2.31 12.45
CA ARG A 4 7.46 3.01 11.74
C ARG A 4 8.82 2.33 11.85
N LEU A 5 8.86 1.03 12.06
CA LEU A 5 10.05 0.21 12.16
C LEU A 5 10.35 -0.47 10.83
N GLY A 6 11.60 -0.39 10.42
CA GLY A 6 12.15 -1.09 9.26
C GLY A 6 13.60 -1.47 9.53
N PHE A 7 14.16 -2.31 8.69
CA PHE A 7 15.57 -2.67 8.76
C PHE A 7 16.15 -2.82 7.35
N ALA A 8 17.45 -2.66 7.25
CA ALA A 8 18.20 -2.89 6.02
C ALA A 8 19.30 -3.93 6.26
N VAL A 9 19.53 -4.78 5.26
CA VAL A 9 20.62 -5.74 5.24
C VAL A 9 21.40 -5.50 3.96
N ALA A 10 22.68 -5.20 4.10
CA ALA A 10 23.57 -4.92 2.99
C ALA A 10 25.02 -5.21 3.39
N ASN A 11 25.96 -4.97 2.47
CA ASN A 11 27.35 -5.10 2.80
C ASN A 11 27.79 -4.07 3.87
N PRO A 12 28.85 -4.36 4.68
CA PRO A 12 29.26 -3.49 5.78
C PRO A 12 29.55 -2.05 5.39
N GLU A 13 30.13 -1.79 4.23
CA GLU A 13 30.46 -0.43 3.78
C GLU A 13 29.22 0.43 3.56
N LEU A 14 28.19 -0.15 2.92
CA LEU A 14 26.89 0.52 2.74
C LEU A 14 26.21 0.75 4.09
N ILE A 15 26.22 -0.24 4.97
CA ILE A 15 25.61 -0.09 6.31
C ILE A 15 26.34 1.00 7.11
N ASN A 16 27.66 1.09 7.04
CA ASN A 16 28.43 2.14 7.71
C ASN A 16 28.08 3.54 7.17
N SER A 17 27.87 3.68 5.86
CA SER A 17 27.41 4.92 5.26
C SER A 17 26.02 5.31 5.75
N VAL A 18 25.08 4.37 5.83
CA VAL A 18 23.73 4.58 6.40
C VAL A 18 23.81 4.98 7.88
N PHE A 19 24.67 4.34 8.67
CA PHE A 19 24.91 4.71 10.07
C PHE A 19 25.46 6.14 10.21
N THR A 20 26.38 6.53 9.35
CA THR A 20 26.91 7.91 9.36
C THR A 20 25.80 8.93 9.14
N VAL A 21 24.96 8.74 8.13
CA VAL A 21 23.81 9.61 7.86
C VAL A 21 22.83 9.61 9.02
N LYS A 22 22.42 8.43 9.49
CA LYS A 22 21.51 8.28 10.62
C LYS A 22 22.01 9.05 11.86
N ASN A 23 23.27 8.86 12.22
CA ASN A 23 23.85 9.47 13.42
C ASN A 23 24.07 10.98 13.29
N SER A 24 24.07 11.52 12.07
CA SER A 24 24.23 12.95 11.81
C SER A 24 22.98 13.77 12.15
N PHE A 25 21.78 13.17 12.15
CA PHE A 25 20.54 13.89 12.43
C PHE A 25 19.59 13.19 13.41
N ASN A 26 19.68 11.88 13.61
CA ASN A 26 18.83 11.14 14.55
C ASN A 26 19.56 9.93 15.12
N HIS A 27 20.11 10.07 16.35
CA HIS A 27 20.84 8.99 17.02
C HIS A 27 19.92 7.86 17.51
N PHE A 28 18.69 8.19 17.94
CA PHE A 28 17.76 7.26 18.58
C PHE A 28 16.42 7.19 17.83
N PRO A 29 16.40 6.75 16.55
CA PRO A 29 15.21 6.79 15.72
C PRO A 29 14.12 5.77 16.13
N VAL A 30 14.49 4.75 16.91
CA VAL A 30 13.60 3.65 17.26
C VAL A 30 13.37 3.66 18.77
N ASP A 31 12.14 3.97 19.18
CA ASP A 31 11.74 3.96 20.59
C ASP A 31 11.56 2.54 21.15
N PHE A 32 11.38 2.45 22.47
CA PHE A 32 11.24 1.19 23.18
C PHE A 32 10.00 0.38 22.75
N LEU A 33 8.88 1.06 22.47
CA LEU A 33 7.65 0.40 22.04
C LEU A 33 7.81 -0.20 20.65
N ALA A 34 8.42 0.55 19.72
CA ALA A 34 8.73 0.06 18.38
C ALA A 34 9.68 -1.14 18.40
N GLN A 35 10.72 -1.11 19.27
CA GLN A 35 11.63 -2.25 19.43
C GLN A 35 10.91 -3.48 19.99
N THR A 36 10.05 -3.30 20.99
CA THR A 36 9.26 -4.39 21.60
C THR A 36 8.31 -5.01 20.58
N ALA A 37 7.58 -4.17 19.84
CA ALA A 37 6.68 -4.61 18.77
C ALA A 37 7.44 -5.34 17.65
N GLY A 38 8.62 -4.85 17.26
CA GLY A 38 9.48 -5.50 16.28
C GLY A 38 9.94 -6.89 16.72
N LYS A 39 10.39 -7.02 17.96
CA LYS A 39 10.75 -8.34 18.53
C LYS A 39 9.56 -9.30 18.54
N ALA A 40 8.37 -8.83 18.93
CA ALA A 40 7.15 -9.63 18.92
C ALA A 40 6.76 -10.05 17.49
N ALA A 41 6.87 -9.15 16.50
CA ALA A 41 6.59 -9.45 15.11
C ALA A 41 7.52 -10.53 14.55
N CYS A 42 8.82 -10.46 14.84
CA CYS A 42 9.78 -11.49 14.43
C CYS A 42 9.49 -12.86 15.05
N LYS A 43 9.05 -12.89 16.30
CA LYS A 43 8.68 -14.14 16.99
C LYS A 43 7.39 -14.76 16.46
N ASN A 44 6.49 -13.95 15.92
CA ASN A 44 5.21 -14.40 15.38
C ASN A 44 5.16 -14.26 13.84
N TYR A 45 6.25 -14.59 13.17
CA TYR A 45 6.41 -14.40 11.73
C TYR A 45 5.29 -15.06 10.91
N SER A 46 4.87 -16.28 11.27
CA SER A 46 3.79 -17.01 10.58
C SER A 46 2.48 -16.22 10.50
N TYR A 47 2.10 -15.54 11.58
CA TYR A 47 0.92 -14.68 11.60
C TYR A 47 0.99 -13.56 10.53
N TYR A 48 2.14 -12.92 10.41
CA TYR A 48 2.34 -11.86 9.42
C TYR A 48 2.44 -12.39 8.01
N GLU A 49 3.04 -13.57 7.82
CA GLU A 49 3.11 -14.25 6.53
C GLU A 49 1.71 -14.62 6.02
N GLU A 50 0.85 -15.19 6.87
CA GLU A 50 -0.52 -15.50 6.52
C GLU A 50 -1.33 -14.27 6.14
N ASN A 51 -1.17 -13.16 6.86
CA ASN A 51 -1.82 -11.90 6.51
C ASN A 51 -1.29 -11.32 5.19
N ALA A 52 0.00 -11.45 4.92
CA ALA A 52 0.57 -11.05 3.63
C ALA A 52 -0.02 -11.90 2.48
N LYS A 53 -0.19 -13.20 2.66
CA LYS A 53 -0.85 -14.09 1.67
C LYS A 53 -2.29 -13.66 1.38
N LYS A 54 -3.06 -13.27 2.40
CA LYS A 54 -4.42 -12.73 2.22
C LYS A 54 -4.42 -11.45 1.38
N ILE A 55 -3.50 -10.52 1.68
CA ILE A 55 -3.34 -9.27 0.91
C ILE A 55 -2.96 -9.58 -0.55
N VAL A 56 -2.04 -10.49 -0.79
CA VAL A 56 -1.64 -10.90 -2.14
C VAL A 56 -2.83 -11.44 -2.92
N ASN A 57 -3.63 -12.32 -2.31
CA ASN A 57 -4.81 -12.89 -2.95
C ASN A 57 -5.85 -11.82 -3.32
N GLU A 58 -6.23 -10.96 -2.37
CA GLU A 58 -7.19 -9.88 -2.64
C GLU A 58 -6.66 -8.87 -3.67
N ARG A 59 -5.34 -8.61 -3.70
CA ARG A 59 -4.71 -7.78 -4.72
C ARG A 59 -4.86 -8.38 -6.13
N ILE A 60 -4.64 -9.68 -6.27
CA ILE A 60 -4.81 -10.39 -7.55
C ILE A 60 -6.26 -10.28 -7.99
N LEU A 61 -7.21 -10.64 -7.12
CA LEU A 61 -8.64 -10.60 -7.43
C LEU A 61 -9.14 -9.19 -7.81
N LEU A 62 -8.65 -8.16 -7.13
CA LEU A 62 -9.01 -6.78 -7.47
C LEU A 62 -8.37 -6.34 -8.80
N THR A 63 -7.14 -6.74 -9.06
CA THR A 63 -6.45 -6.44 -10.33
C THR A 63 -7.18 -7.06 -11.52
N GLU A 64 -7.55 -8.34 -11.43
CA GLU A 64 -8.31 -9.05 -12.46
C GLU A 64 -9.67 -8.41 -12.69
N PHE A 65 -10.39 -8.09 -11.61
CA PHE A 65 -11.67 -7.38 -11.68
C PHE A 65 -11.54 -6.04 -12.42
N LEU A 66 -10.58 -5.20 -12.05
CA LEU A 66 -10.39 -3.90 -12.69
C LEU A 66 -10.03 -4.04 -14.18
N ARG A 67 -9.13 -4.96 -14.51
CA ARG A 67 -8.78 -5.23 -15.92
C ARG A 67 -9.97 -5.71 -16.74
N SER A 68 -10.86 -6.53 -16.15
CA SER A 68 -12.10 -6.97 -16.79
C SER A 68 -13.10 -5.82 -17.04
N LYS A 69 -12.91 -4.68 -16.37
CA LYS A 69 -13.70 -3.45 -16.54
C LYS A 69 -12.95 -2.36 -17.32
N ASN A 70 -11.95 -2.75 -18.11
CA ASN A 70 -11.14 -1.87 -18.95
C ASN A 70 -10.35 -0.81 -18.19
N TRP A 71 -9.93 -1.13 -16.96
CA TRP A 71 -8.98 -0.29 -16.22
C TRP A 71 -7.56 -0.66 -16.61
N PHE A 72 -6.70 0.34 -16.72
CA PHE A 72 -5.26 0.15 -16.75
C PHE A 72 -4.75 0.01 -15.32
N VAL A 73 -4.07 -1.10 -15.02
CA VAL A 73 -3.54 -1.41 -13.69
C VAL A 73 -2.06 -1.71 -13.79
N ILE A 74 -1.24 -0.91 -13.11
CA ILE A 74 0.20 -1.14 -12.99
C ILE A 74 0.44 -2.38 -12.13
N GLU A 75 1.37 -3.25 -12.55
CA GLU A 75 1.74 -4.43 -11.77
C GLU A 75 2.27 -4.01 -10.39
N SER A 76 1.76 -4.65 -9.35
CA SER A 76 2.11 -4.34 -7.96
C SER A 76 2.55 -5.59 -7.20
N LYS A 77 3.60 -5.44 -6.40
CA LYS A 77 4.06 -6.40 -5.38
C LYS A 77 3.83 -5.88 -3.96
N THR A 78 3.09 -4.77 -3.82
CA THR A 78 2.85 -4.10 -2.54
C THR A 78 1.44 -4.41 -2.00
N ASN A 79 1.04 -3.74 -0.93
CA ASN A 79 -0.30 -3.81 -0.33
C ASN A 79 -1.28 -2.80 -0.94
N PHE A 80 -0.99 -2.27 -2.13
CA PHE A 80 -1.88 -1.39 -2.88
C PHE A 80 -1.74 -1.64 -4.38
N ILE A 81 -2.72 -1.19 -5.14
CA ILE A 81 -2.66 -1.09 -6.60
C ILE A 81 -2.70 0.37 -7.03
N PHE A 82 -2.14 0.64 -8.21
CA PHE A 82 -2.16 1.94 -8.85
C PHE A 82 -2.82 1.78 -10.22
N ALA A 83 -3.96 2.43 -10.41
CA ALA A 83 -4.82 2.19 -11.55
C ALA A 83 -5.49 3.46 -12.04
N LYS A 84 -5.85 3.47 -13.33
CA LYS A 84 -6.67 4.52 -13.96
C LYS A 84 -7.73 3.88 -14.86
N LYS A 85 -8.78 4.63 -15.15
CA LYS A 85 -9.80 4.26 -16.13
C LYS A 85 -9.77 5.26 -17.28
N ASP A 86 -9.67 4.78 -18.51
CA ASP A 86 -9.65 5.67 -19.66
C ASP A 86 -10.96 6.46 -19.78
N GLY A 87 -10.84 7.75 -20.10
CA GLY A 87 -11.96 8.68 -20.15
C GLY A 87 -12.41 9.24 -18.79
N MET A 88 -11.78 8.89 -17.69
CA MET A 88 -12.08 9.43 -16.36
C MET A 88 -10.83 9.99 -15.68
N SER A 89 -10.97 11.16 -15.06
CA SER A 89 -9.90 11.71 -14.22
C SER A 89 -9.81 10.98 -12.87
N GLY A 90 -8.62 10.90 -12.30
CA GLY A 90 -8.43 10.36 -10.96
C GLY A 90 -9.24 11.10 -9.89
N THR A 91 -9.46 12.42 -10.07
CA THR A 91 -10.34 13.23 -9.21
C THR A 91 -11.78 12.72 -9.27
N SER A 92 -12.33 12.49 -10.46
CA SER A 92 -13.71 12.01 -10.62
C SER A 92 -13.90 10.64 -9.98
N ILE A 93 -12.96 9.73 -10.17
CA ILE A 93 -12.97 8.41 -9.54
C ILE A 93 -12.91 8.54 -8.01
N TYR A 94 -12.00 9.36 -7.50
CA TYR A 94 -11.85 9.61 -6.06
C TYR A 94 -13.13 10.14 -5.43
N GLU A 95 -13.75 11.16 -6.01
CA GLU A 95 -14.97 11.77 -5.47
C GLU A 95 -16.18 10.81 -5.54
N ALA A 96 -16.30 10.01 -6.61
CA ALA A 96 -17.35 9.00 -6.71
C ALA A 96 -17.23 7.94 -5.59
N VAL A 97 -16.02 7.40 -5.39
CA VAL A 97 -15.76 6.40 -4.35
C VAL A 97 -15.94 6.98 -2.94
N LYS A 98 -15.54 8.25 -2.73
CA LYS A 98 -15.68 8.95 -1.45
C LYS A 98 -17.15 9.19 -1.07
N LYS A 99 -18.03 9.45 -2.01
CA LYS A 99 -19.48 9.61 -1.77
C LYS A 99 -20.08 8.36 -1.13
N GLU A 100 -19.55 7.18 -1.46
CA GLU A 100 -19.96 5.89 -0.91
C GLU A 100 -19.24 5.53 0.41
N GLY A 101 -18.54 6.50 1.01
CA GLY A 101 -17.84 6.36 2.29
C GLY A 101 -16.58 5.50 2.21
N ILE A 102 -15.97 5.40 1.02
CA ILE A 102 -14.70 4.67 0.83
C ILE A 102 -13.61 5.68 0.48
N LEU A 103 -12.49 5.61 1.18
CA LEU A 103 -11.34 6.47 0.94
C LEU A 103 -10.25 5.71 0.18
N ILE A 104 -9.90 6.24 -0.99
CA ILE A 104 -8.74 5.85 -1.78
C ILE A 104 -7.78 7.04 -1.87
N ARG A 105 -6.62 6.89 -2.48
CA ARG A 105 -5.68 8.00 -2.64
C ARG A 105 -5.69 8.49 -4.08
N HIS A 106 -5.79 9.81 -4.26
CA HIS A 106 -5.59 10.51 -5.51
C HIS A 106 -4.39 11.46 -5.41
N PHE A 107 -3.78 11.83 -6.54
CA PHE A 107 -2.60 12.68 -6.64
C PHE A 107 -2.82 13.75 -7.70
N ASN A 108 -2.64 15.04 -7.34
CA ASN A 108 -2.68 16.18 -8.27
C ASN A 108 -1.30 16.44 -8.89
N THR A 109 -0.51 15.40 -9.14
CA THR A 109 0.83 15.52 -9.68
C THR A 109 0.80 15.24 -11.17
N PRO A 110 1.35 16.13 -12.05
CA PRO A 110 1.40 15.91 -13.48
C PRO A 110 1.99 14.54 -13.85
N GLY A 111 1.33 13.83 -14.77
CA GLY A 111 1.69 12.50 -15.23
C GLY A 111 1.08 11.33 -14.43
N ILE A 112 0.51 11.60 -13.26
CA ILE A 112 -0.21 10.60 -12.45
C ILE A 112 -1.59 11.09 -11.96
N GLU A 113 -2.05 12.22 -12.45
CA GLU A 113 -3.31 12.86 -12.06
C GLU A 113 -4.57 12.06 -12.41
N ASP A 114 -4.46 11.15 -13.39
CA ASP A 114 -5.55 10.24 -13.75
C ASP A 114 -5.57 8.96 -12.92
N PHE A 115 -4.51 8.71 -12.15
CA PHE A 115 -4.41 7.51 -11.36
C PHE A 115 -4.99 7.66 -9.96
N VAL A 116 -5.50 6.56 -9.46
CA VAL A 116 -5.85 6.38 -8.05
C VAL A 116 -5.05 5.23 -7.45
N ARG A 117 -4.67 5.36 -6.18
CA ARG A 117 -4.03 4.30 -5.41
C ARG A 117 -5.04 3.70 -4.45
N ILE A 118 -5.28 2.42 -4.59
CA ILE A 118 -6.23 1.64 -3.79
C ILE A 118 -5.44 0.72 -2.87
N THR A 119 -5.55 0.93 -1.56
CA THR A 119 -4.97 0.03 -0.56
C THR A 119 -5.82 -1.23 -0.46
N ILE A 120 -5.17 -2.38 -0.45
CA ILE A 120 -5.86 -3.67 -0.31
C ILE A 120 -6.34 -3.82 1.13
N GLY A 121 -7.63 -4.02 1.28
CA GLY A 121 -8.32 -4.26 2.55
C GLY A 121 -8.74 -5.71 2.71
N THR A 122 -9.70 -5.94 3.62
CA THR A 122 -10.34 -7.26 3.78
C THR A 122 -11.21 -7.59 2.57
N LYS A 123 -11.58 -8.86 2.44
CA LYS A 123 -12.49 -9.31 1.37
C LYS A 123 -13.77 -8.47 1.33
N GLU A 124 -14.40 -8.24 2.48
CA GLU A 124 -15.64 -7.45 2.59
C GLU A 124 -15.45 -6.01 2.11
N GLN A 125 -14.31 -5.39 2.45
CA GLN A 125 -13.98 -4.05 2.00
C GLN A 125 -13.74 -4.01 0.48
N MET A 126 -13.05 -5.00 -0.06
CA MET A 126 -12.80 -5.10 -1.50
C MET A 126 -14.09 -5.38 -2.28
N ASP A 127 -14.97 -6.24 -1.76
CA ASP A 127 -16.28 -6.51 -2.37
C ASP A 127 -17.19 -5.27 -2.37
N LYS A 128 -17.16 -4.46 -1.28
CA LYS A 128 -17.86 -3.16 -1.25
C LYS A 128 -17.30 -2.20 -2.29
N LEU A 129 -15.97 -2.08 -2.38
CA LEU A 129 -15.32 -1.23 -3.37
C LEU A 129 -15.66 -1.64 -4.81
N LYS A 130 -15.60 -2.94 -5.12
CA LYS A 130 -15.94 -3.46 -6.45
C LYS A 130 -17.36 -3.07 -6.89
N LYS A 131 -18.34 -3.11 -5.98
CA LYS A 131 -19.72 -2.68 -6.28
C LYS A 131 -19.76 -1.21 -6.72
N VAL A 132 -19.06 -0.34 -6.01
CA VAL A 132 -18.98 1.09 -6.36
C VAL A 132 -18.28 1.30 -7.70
N LEU A 133 -17.18 0.57 -7.95
CA LEU A 133 -16.40 0.71 -9.19
C LEU A 133 -17.10 0.16 -10.44
N VAL A 134 -18.16 -0.63 -10.29
CA VAL A 134 -19.00 -1.04 -11.42
C VAL A 134 -19.88 0.10 -11.93
N GLU A 135 -20.34 0.97 -11.01
CA GLU A 135 -21.28 2.06 -11.31
C GLU A 135 -20.61 3.30 -11.94
N ILE A 136 -19.28 3.32 -11.93
CA ILE A 136 -18.46 4.39 -12.51
C ILE A 136 -17.61 3.82 -13.65
#